data_e0b578d497d1b4878d2a77979b8018bd
#
_entry.id   e0b578d497d1b4878d2a77979b8018bd
#
_cell.length_a   1.000
_cell.length_b   1.000
_cell.length_c   1.000
_cell.angle_alpha   90.00
_cell.angle_beta   90.00
_cell.angle_gamma   90.00
#
_symmetry.space_group_name_H-M   'P 1'
#
loop_
_entity.id
_entity.type
_entity.pdbx_description
1 polymer ?
#
loop_
_entity_poly.entity_id
_entity_poly.type
_entity_poly.pdbx_seq_one_letter_code
_entity_poly.pdbx_strand_id
1 'polypeptide(L)'
;HGIYGGTDSAVWRLWLRDRGIKTIFIDPFHNYTAAHVDGKWIAYRPGTTSALAIAIAYVWLEEGTYNKEYVATRTYGFDEWKDYVLGKSDGVPKTPRWAAEICGIEARTIVALAREWASHRTSLAGGTKGGEGGACRYAYATEAARHMVFLQAMQGLGLPGISIWGTANGPPYNHTLEFPGYAQGGFNLIAEKPAINPIKQRLYRLTVPDAVLDGHIEWMGEGFCGNSLEQHFTKFTYPLPDHSEVKMFYRYGGSFLSTMTDTSKWVRMYQSPKLEFVVNQDCWWCNETHFADVILPACTNLERTDIAEWASSGGYSLHASGSANHRVIVYQQKCVDPVGESKPDYDIFVELAKRLGYEDQFTEGNSWEDWIKKMYDWSDMPKYMDYEDFKKKGYFVVPQIEDYKPTYALRWFAEGRPCDTPDTSNPKRGTDKAHELATDTGLIEFVSQSLMRHTPDDDERAPMPKYIPSWEGPESELFKKYPLQFMSPHPRFSFHTHHDTRVPWLSEIPEHRVWIDGYNYQICRIHPKDAEARGIKHGDVIKLYNDRAAVLFAAYVTERIRPGVVHSYEGASRYDPIEKGNPNSPDRGGCTNLLSPGRMMSKNVPGMAPNSCLVEMCKWEG
;
A
#
# COMPACT_ATOMS: atom_id res chain seq x y z
N HIS A 1 3.66 -5.05 7.26
CA HIS A 1 2.53 -5.21 8.17
C HIS A 1 2.40 -6.61 8.77
N GLY A 2 2.61 -7.67 8.52
CA GLY A 2 2.55 -8.99 9.11
C GLY A 2 2.16 -9.02 10.60
N ILE A 3 2.96 -9.73 11.38
CA ILE A 3 2.73 -9.89 12.82
C ILE A 3 2.97 -8.59 13.62
N TYR A 4 3.57 -7.58 13.00
CA TYR A 4 3.95 -6.32 13.66
C TYR A 4 3.20 -5.10 13.13
N GLY A 5 2.30 -5.28 12.20
CA GLY A 5 1.62 -4.18 11.52
C GLY A 5 0.31 -3.73 12.15
N GLY A 6 0.13 -3.97 13.40
CA GLY A 6 -1.08 -3.68 14.15
C GLY A 6 -1.39 -4.80 15.11
N THR A 7 -1.88 -4.46 16.28
CA THR A 7 -2.14 -5.44 17.34
C THR A 7 -3.06 -6.57 16.89
N ASP A 8 -4.12 -6.25 16.18
CA ASP A 8 -5.11 -7.22 15.71
C ASP A 8 -4.53 -8.20 14.70
N SER A 9 -3.76 -7.70 13.75
CA SER A 9 -3.14 -8.55 12.72
C SER A 9 -2.19 -9.59 13.32
N ALA A 10 -1.46 -9.23 14.37
CA ALA A 10 -0.58 -10.15 15.09
C ALA A 10 -1.39 -11.22 15.83
N VAL A 11 -2.40 -10.80 16.59
CA VAL A 11 -3.26 -11.71 17.35
C VAL A 11 -3.96 -12.70 16.44
N TRP A 12 -4.54 -12.24 15.32
CA TRP A 12 -5.21 -13.11 14.36
C TRP A 12 -4.29 -14.16 13.77
N ARG A 13 -3.06 -13.81 13.40
CA ARG A 13 -2.11 -14.77 12.82
C ARG A 13 -1.64 -15.81 13.81
N LEU A 14 -1.38 -15.42 15.05
CA LEU A 14 -1.05 -16.36 16.12
C LEU A 14 -2.24 -17.27 16.43
N TRP A 15 -3.44 -16.72 16.48
CA TRP A 15 -4.65 -17.49 16.68
C TRP A 15 -4.89 -18.52 15.55
N LEU A 16 -4.66 -18.17 14.28
CA LEU A 16 -4.74 -19.10 13.16
C LEU A 16 -3.74 -20.26 13.33
N ARG A 17 -2.50 -19.96 13.71
CA ARG A 17 -1.49 -20.97 14.04
C ARG A 17 -1.97 -21.90 15.16
N ASP A 18 -2.45 -21.33 16.26
CA ASP A 18 -2.90 -22.09 17.44
C ASP A 18 -4.15 -22.94 17.15
N ARG A 19 -4.90 -22.61 16.11
CA ARG A 19 -5.99 -23.44 15.55
C ARG A 19 -5.52 -24.51 14.57
N GLY A 20 -4.23 -24.64 14.33
CA GLY A 20 -3.67 -25.63 13.42
C GLY A 20 -3.92 -25.34 11.93
N ILE A 21 -4.23 -24.08 11.57
CA ILE A 21 -4.40 -23.69 10.17
C ILE A 21 -3.03 -23.65 9.51
N LYS A 22 -2.85 -24.50 8.51
CA LYS A 22 -1.60 -24.57 7.75
C LYS A 22 -1.37 -23.28 6.96
N THR A 23 -0.17 -22.74 7.07
CA THR A 23 0.22 -21.52 6.39
C THR A 23 1.39 -21.77 5.45
N ILE A 24 1.30 -21.25 4.22
CA ILE A 24 2.37 -21.29 3.22
C ILE A 24 2.72 -19.84 2.88
N PHE A 25 3.98 -19.47 3.07
CA PHE A 25 4.50 -18.15 2.75
C PHE A 25 5.26 -18.22 1.41
N ILE A 26 4.74 -17.53 0.41
CA ILE A 26 5.39 -17.36 -0.90
C ILE A 26 5.97 -15.95 -0.92
N ASP A 27 7.24 -15.82 -0.60
CA ASP A 27 7.88 -14.52 -0.35
C ASP A 27 9.39 -14.64 -0.64
N PRO A 28 10.06 -13.65 -1.22
CA PRO A 28 11.50 -13.66 -1.42
C PRO A 28 12.30 -13.65 -0.11
N PHE A 29 11.70 -13.16 0.96
CA PHE A 29 12.29 -13.03 2.28
C PHE A 29 11.49 -13.84 3.32
N HIS A 30 12.15 -14.72 4.06
CA HIS A 30 11.58 -15.40 5.23
C HIS A 30 11.37 -14.39 6.36
N ASN A 31 10.28 -13.67 6.24
CA ASN A 31 9.98 -12.55 7.10
C ASN A 31 9.56 -12.97 8.52
N TYR A 32 9.40 -12.01 9.40
CA TYR A 32 9.09 -12.29 10.81
C TYR A 32 7.72 -12.93 11.02
N THR A 33 6.76 -12.70 10.13
CA THR A 33 5.47 -13.40 10.20
C THR A 33 5.65 -14.88 9.90
N ALA A 34 6.39 -15.23 8.87
CA ALA A 34 6.70 -16.62 8.53
C ALA A 34 7.41 -17.34 9.68
N ALA A 35 8.40 -16.66 10.29
CA ALA A 35 9.13 -17.20 11.43
C ALA A 35 8.26 -17.42 12.68
N HIS A 36 7.29 -16.54 12.96
CA HIS A 36 6.43 -16.65 14.14
C HIS A 36 5.28 -17.63 13.97
N VAL A 37 4.76 -17.75 12.76
CA VAL A 37 3.61 -18.63 12.47
C VAL A 37 4.05 -20.04 12.18
N ASP A 38 5.36 -20.27 11.97
CA ASP A 38 5.96 -21.57 11.63
C ASP A 38 5.36 -22.18 10.37
N GLY A 39 5.22 -21.35 9.33
CA GLY A 39 4.66 -21.76 8.05
C GLY A 39 5.74 -22.18 7.03
N LYS A 40 5.33 -23.02 6.08
CA LYS A 40 6.22 -23.40 4.96
C LYS A 40 6.60 -22.18 4.15
N TRP A 41 7.88 -21.97 3.95
CA TRP A 41 8.40 -20.88 3.11
C TRP A 41 8.80 -21.39 1.72
N ILE A 42 8.34 -20.66 0.69
CA ILE A 42 8.68 -20.88 -0.71
C ILE A 42 9.28 -19.56 -1.23
N ALA A 43 10.59 -19.54 -1.45
CA ALA A 43 11.30 -18.39 -1.96
C ALA A 43 11.11 -18.26 -3.49
N TYR A 44 10.49 -17.17 -3.95
CA TYR A 44 10.28 -16.91 -5.36
C TYR A 44 10.97 -15.62 -5.83
N ARG A 45 11.11 -15.42 -7.14
CA ARG A 45 11.62 -14.15 -7.70
C ARG A 45 10.56 -13.06 -7.57
N PRO A 46 10.91 -11.86 -7.05
CA PRO A 46 10.01 -10.72 -7.01
C PRO A 46 9.41 -10.37 -8.38
N GLY A 47 8.14 -9.94 -8.39
CA GLY A 47 7.45 -9.52 -9.61
C GLY A 47 6.93 -10.64 -10.51
N THR A 48 7.07 -11.92 -10.13
CA THR A 48 6.69 -13.07 -10.97
C THR A 48 5.42 -13.81 -10.50
N THR A 49 4.62 -13.16 -9.67
CA THR A 49 3.38 -13.74 -9.09
C THR A 49 2.41 -14.24 -10.18
N SER A 50 2.26 -13.50 -11.29
CA SER A 50 1.40 -13.91 -12.40
C SER A 50 1.83 -15.25 -13.00
N ALA A 51 3.14 -15.44 -13.27
CA ALA A 51 3.64 -16.68 -13.85
C ALA A 51 3.37 -17.89 -12.95
N LEU A 52 3.59 -17.73 -11.64
CA LEU A 52 3.30 -18.77 -10.66
C LEU A 52 1.80 -19.10 -10.62
N ALA A 53 0.94 -18.08 -10.56
CA ALA A 53 -0.51 -18.25 -10.51
C ALA A 53 -1.05 -18.96 -11.77
N ILE A 54 -0.59 -18.56 -12.95
CA ILE A 54 -0.98 -19.18 -14.22
C ILE A 54 -0.56 -20.65 -14.26
N ALA A 55 0.65 -20.99 -13.79
CA ALA A 55 1.11 -22.37 -13.77
C ALA A 55 0.35 -23.27 -12.75
N ILE A 56 -0.09 -22.70 -11.63
CA ILE A 56 -0.99 -23.38 -10.70
C ILE A 56 -2.32 -23.68 -11.41
N ALA A 57 -2.88 -22.69 -12.12
CA ALA A 57 -4.10 -22.88 -12.89
C ALA A 57 -3.93 -23.92 -14.01
N TYR A 58 -2.77 -23.95 -14.68
CA TYR A 58 -2.44 -24.98 -15.65
C TYR A 58 -2.60 -26.40 -15.07
N VAL A 59 -2.03 -26.65 -13.88
CA VAL A 59 -2.16 -27.95 -13.22
C VAL A 59 -3.63 -28.28 -12.93
N TRP A 60 -4.39 -27.34 -12.42
CA TRP A 60 -5.82 -27.53 -12.12
C TRP A 60 -6.65 -27.79 -13.36
N LEU A 61 -6.33 -27.19 -14.48
CA LEU A 61 -6.99 -27.41 -15.76
C LEU A 61 -6.71 -28.80 -16.31
N GLU A 62 -5.44 -29.22 -16.31
CA GLU A 62 -5.01 -30.54 -16.78
C GLU A 62 -5.57 -31.69 -15.92
N GLU A 63 -5.58 -31.50 -14.59
CA GLU A 63 -6.04 -32.50 -13.64
C GLU A 63 -7.56 -32.42 -13.35
N GLY A 64 -8.23 -31.39 -13.84
CA GLY A 64 -9.67 -31.17 -13.65
C GLY A 64 -10.08 -30.90 -12.20
N THR A 65 -9.17 -30.37 -11.37
CA THR A 65 -9.33 -30.18 -9.92
C THR A 65 -9.94 -28.85 -9.52
N TYR A 66 -10.38 -28.02 -10.46
CA TYR A 66 -11.07 -26.78 -10.18
C TYR A 66 -12.60 -26.95 -10.06
N ASN A 67 -13.28 -25.99 -9.45
CA ASN A 67 -14.73 -26.00 -9.27
C ASN A 67 -15.44 -25.61 -10.58
N LYS A 68 -15.77 -26.61 -11.38
CA LYS A 68 -16.38 -26.44 -12.73
C LYS A 68 -17.74 -25.77 -12.67
N GLU A 69 -18.57 -26.08 -11.67
CA GLU A 69 -19.90 -25.50 -11.51
C GLU A 69 -19.81 -24.01 -11.18
N TYR A 70 -18.94 -23.64 -10.23
CA TYR A 70 -18.72 -22.26 -9.87
C TYR A 70 -18.20 -21.44 -11.08
N VAL A 71 -17.21 -21.96 -11.79
CA VAL A 71 -16.67 -21.32 -12.99
C VAL A 71 -17.77 -21.13 -14.04
N ALA A 72 -18.57 -22.13 -14.33
CA ALA A 72 -19.64 -22.05 -15.30
C ALA A 72 -20.76 -21.04 -14.95
N THR A 73 -20.99 -20.81 -13.64
CA THR A 73 -22.13 -19.98 -13.18
C THR A 73 -21.74 -18.61 -12.62
N ARG A 74 -20.46 -18.40 -12.27
CA ARG A 74 -19.98 -17.20 -11.57
C ARG A 74 -18.87 -16.45 -12.31
N THR A 75 -18.47 -16.91 -13.51
CA THR A 75 -17.40 -16.27 -14.27
C THR A 75 -17.80 -15.98 -15.69
N TYR A 76 -17.10 -15.04 -16.31
CA TYR A 76 -17.24 -14.66 -17.72
C TYR A 76 -15.85 -14.68 -18.38
N GLY A 77 -15.76 -15.17 -19.64
CA GLY A 77 -14.52 -15.18 -20.40
C GLY A 77 -13.48 -16.22 -19.95
N PHE A 78 -13.91 -17.25 -19.21
CA PHE A 78 -13.00 -18.26 -18.69
C PHE A 78 -12.35 -19.12 -19.80
N ASP A 79 -13.08 -19.50 -20.83
CA ASP A 79 -12.56 -20.38 -21.86
C ASP A 79 -11.47 -19.71 -22.71
N GLU A 80 -11.56 -18.41 -22.96
CA GLU A 80 -10.53 -17.63 -23.65
C GLU A 80 -9.24 -17.60 -22.83
N TRP A 81 -9.33 -17.34 -21.51
CA TRP A 81 -8.18 -17.36 -20.63
C TRP A 81 -7.59 -18.76 -20.45
N LYS A 82 -8.42 -19.79 -20.37
CA LYS A 82 -8.00 -21.20 -20.34
C LYS A 82 -7.19 -21.56 -21.60
N ASP A 83 -7.61 -21.12 -22.76
CA ASP A 83 -6.88 -21.37 -24.00
C ASP A 83 -5.51 -20.67 -24.02
N TYR A 84 -5.39 -19.50 -23.39
CA TYR A 84 -4.09 -18.88 -23.14
C TYR A 84 -3.23 -19.71 -22.19
N VAL A 85 -3.77 -20.16 -21.06
CA VAL A 85 -3.05 -20.98 -20.08
C VAL A 85 -2.54 -22.28 -20.69
N LEU A 86 -3.37 -22.94 -21.49
CA LEU A 86 -3.03 -24.19 -22.18
C LEU A 86 -2.14 -24.00 -23.42
N GLY A 87 -1.82 -22.76 -23.79
CA GLY A 87 -0.98 -22.42 -24.93
C GLY A 87 -1.66 -22.53 -26.28
N LYS A 88 -2.98 -22.63 -26.33
CA LYS A 88 -3.70 -22.73 -27.59
C LYS A 88 -3.77 -21.39 -28.35
N SER A 89 -3.76 -20.27 -27.63
CA SER A 89 -3.86 -18.95 -28.24
C SER A 89 -2.50 -18.37 -28.70
N ASP A 90 -1.40 -18.78 -28.10
CA ASP A 90 -0.05 -18.23 -28.35
C ASP A 90 1.03 -19.29 -28.62
N GLY A 91 0.67 -20.56 -28.63
CA GLY A 91 1.58 -21.67 -28.88
C GLY A 91 2.48 -22.04 -27.67
N VAL A 92 2.31 -21.38 -26.51
CA VAL A 92 3.17 -21.58 -25.33
C VAL A 92 2.34 -22.06 -24.14
N PRO A 93 2.31 -23.37 -23.84
CA PRO A 93 1.65 -23.88 -22.62
C PRO A 93 2.34 -23.34 -21.37
N LYS A 94 1.57 -22.80 -20.44
CA LYS A 94 2.08 -22.16 -19.20
C LYS A 94 2.32 -23.20 -18.10
N THR A 95 3.14 -24.20 -18.43
CA THR A 95 3.43 -25.35 -17.57
C THR A 95 4.19 -24.95 -16.29
N PRO A 96 4.20 -25.81 -15.27
CA PRO A 96 5.09 -25.62 -14.11
C PRO A 96 6.58 -25.45 -14.47
N ARG A 97 7.05 -26.06 -15.58
CA ARG A 97 8.42 -25.88 -16.06
C ARG A 97 8.65 -24.48 -16.63
N TRP A 98 7.72 -24.01 -17.45
CA TRP A 98 7.73 -22.62 -17.94
C TRP A 98 7.80 -21.61 -16.78
N ALA A 99 6.94 -21.78 -15.77
CA ALA A 99 6.94 -20.88 -14.62
C ALA A 99 8.19 -21.01 -13.75
N ALA A 100 8.79 -22.19 -13.65
CA ALA A 100 10.00 -22.42 -12.87
C ALA A 100 11.19 -21.58 -13.37
N GLU A 101 11.32 -21.42 -14.67
CA GLU A 101 12.36 -20.58 -15.29
C GLU A 101 12.16 -19.10 -14.92
N ILE A 102 10.92 -18.65 -14.88
CA ILE A 102 10.53 -17.27 -14.55
C ILE A 102 10.62 -16.99 -13.05
N CYS A 103 9.87 -17.74 -12.23
CA CYS A 103 9.73 -17.46 -10.80
C CYS A 103 10.84 -18.08 -9.93
N GLY A 104 11.63 -19.00 -10.52
CA GLY A 104 12.75 -19.68 -9.85
C GLY A 104 12.31 -20.61 -8.71
N ILE A 105 11.08 -21.11 -8.77
CA ILE A 105 10.58 -22.21 -7.93
C ILE A 105 10.65 -23.48 -8.76
N GLU A 106 11.16 -24.57 -8.20
CA GLU A 106 11.23 -25.84 -8.91
C GLU A 106 9.83 -26.32 -9.39
N ALA A 107 9.73 -26.80 -10.62
CA ALA A 107 8.47 -27.24 -11.22
C ALA A 107 7.72 -28.25 -10.35
N ARG A 108 8.44 -29.19 -9.71
CA ARG A 108 7.83 -30.16 -8.77
C ARG A 108 7.18 -29.49 -7.56
N THR A 109 7.77 -28.40 -7.07
CA THR A 109 7.21 -27.61 -5.95
C THR A 109 5.95 -26.90 -6.37
N ILE A 110 5.91 -26.36 -7.60
CA ILE A 110 4.70 -25.72 -8.16
C ILE A 110 3.58 -26.74 -8.30
N VAL A 111 3.85 -27.94 -8.82
CA VAL A 111 2.85 -29.02 -8.92
C VAL A 111 2.35 -29.45 -7.54
N ALA A 112 3.25 -29.63 -6.57
CA ALA A 112 2.87 -30.00 -5.20
C ALA A 112 2.00 -28.91 -4.54
N LEU A 113 2.36 -27.65 -4.69
CA LEU A 113 1.57 -26.51 -4.21
C LEU A 113 0.19 -26.46 -4.86
N ALA A 114 0.11 -26.63 -6.18
CA ALA A 114 -1.15 -26.62 -6.90
C ALA A 114 -2.10 -27.74 -6.43
N ARG A 115 -1.60 -28.95 -6.26
CA ARG A 115 -2.39 -30.09 -5.78
C ARG A 115 -2.81 -29.94 -4.33
N GLU A 116 -1.91 -29.45 -3.49
CA GLU A 116 -2.21 -29.18 -2.08
C GLU A 116 -3.30 -28.12 -1.96
N TRP A 117 -3.18 -27.02 -2.73
CA TRP A 117 -4.20 -25.97 -2.74
C TRP A 117 -5.55 -26.47 -3.25
N ALA A 118 -5.58 -27.24 -4.34
CA ALA A 118 -6.81 -27.81 -4.88
C ALA A 118 -7.54 -28.74 -3.89
N SER A 119 -6.79 -29.40 -3.00
CA SER A 119 -7.35 -30.37 -2.03
C SER A 119 -7.84 -29.74 -0.73
N HIS A 120 -7.61 -28.43 -0.52
CA HIS A 120 -7.94 -27.72 0.71
C HIS A 120 -8.76 -26.46 0.44
N ARG A 121 -9.60 -26.09 1.38
CA ARG A 121 -10.20 -24.76 1.41
C ARG A 121 -9.11 -23.76 1.75
N THR A 122 -8.84 -22.83 0.84
CA THR A 122 -7.70 -21.94 0.97
C THR A 122 -8.12 -20.48 0.99
N SER A 123 -7.66 -19.74 1.98
CA SER A 123 -7.72 -18.28 2.00
C SER A 123 -6.40 -17.73 1.47
N LEU A 124 -6.47 -16.92 0.43
CA LEU A 124 -5.33 -16.28 -0.19
C LEU A 124 -5.11 -14.89 0.40
N ALA A 125 -3.95 -14.65 0.97
CA ALA A 125 -3.55 -13.31 1.41
C ALA A 125 -2.61 -12.69 0.37
N GLY A 126 -3.10 -11.72 -0.37
CA GLY A 126 -2.40 -11.16 -1.52
C GLY A 126 -1.27 -10.16 -1.21
N GLY A 127 -1.03 -9.85 0.06
CA GLY A 127 0.03 -8.90 0.43
C GLY A 127 -0.17 -7.48 -0.14
N THR A 128 -1.38 -6.98 -0.13
CA THR A 128 -1.77 -5.80 -0.93
C THR A 128 -1.25 -4.46 -0.44
N LYS A 129 -0.82 -4.31 0.81
CA LYS A 129 -0.39 -3.00 1.35
C LYS A 129 1.08 -3.00 1.79
N GLY A 130 1.99 -3.31 0.86
CA GLY A 130 3.43 -3.17 1.12
C GLY A 130 4.05 -4.29 1.95
N GLY A 131 3.48 -5.48 1.93
CA GLY A 131 4.18 -6.68 2.40
C GLY A 131 5.42 -6.97 1.54
N GLU A 132 6.38 -7.70 2.08
CA GLU A 132 7.66 -7.97 1.42
C GLU A 132 7.47 -8.57 0.03
N GLY A 133 6.55 -9.51 -0.13
CA GLY A 133 6.23 -10.17 -1.40
C GLY A 133 5.06 -9.58 -2.16
N GLY A 134 4.47 -8.49 -1.68
CA GLY A 134 3.21 -7.96 -2.19
C GLY A 134 3.21 -7.63 -3.67
N ALA A 135 2.32 -8.25 -4.42
CA ALA A 135 2.17 -8.05 -5.85
C ALA A 135 1.87 -6.59 -6.23
N CYS A 136 1.27 -5.81 -5.32
CA CYS A 136 0.81 -4.44 -5.60
C CYS A 136 1.92 -3.38 -5.72
N ARG A 137 3.18 -3.74 -5.50
CA ARG A 137 4.34 -2.82 -5.56
C ARG A 137 5.33 -3.18 -6.66
N TYR A 138 4.89 -3.92 -7.65
CA TYR A 138 5.67 -4.30 -8.84
C TYR A 138 5.06 -3.73 -10.12
N ALA A 139 5.85 -3.76 -11.16
CA ALA A 139 5.39 -3.53 -12.52
C ALA A 139 4.20 -4.46 -12.84
N TYR A 140 3.20 -3.92 -13.50
CA TYR A 140 2.03 -4.69 -13.94
C TYR A 140 1.30 -5.45 -12.83
N ALA A 141 1.30 -4.89 -11.63
CA ALA A 141 0.71 -5.52 -10.45
C ALA A 141 -0.79 -5.83 -10.59
N THR A 142 -1.50 -5.10 -11.45
CA THR A 142 -2.90 -5.40 -11.80
C THR A 142 -3.07 -6.80 -12.38
N GLU A 143 -2.13 -7.25 -13.21
CA GLU A 143 -2.15 -8.59 -13.79
C GLU A 143 -2.00 -9.67 -12.70
N ALA A 144 -1.08 -9.47 -11.79
CA ALA A 144 -0.90 -10.38 -10.65
C ALA A 144 -2.14 -10.44 -9.75
N ALA A 145 -2.76 -9.29 -9.47
CA ALA A 145 -3.98 -9.22 -8.66
C ALA A 145 -5.15 -9.97 -9.33
N ARG A 146 -5.32 -9.79 -10.64
CA ARG A 146 -6.35 -10.49 -11.40
C ARG A 146 -6.15 -12.00 -11.40
N HIS A 147 -4.92 -12.48 -11.61
CA HIS A 147 -4.61 -13.91 -11.53
C HIS A 147 -4.85 -14.52 -10.15
N MET A 148 -4.60 -13.78 -9.07
CA MET A 148 -4.95 -14.24 -7.72
C MET A 148 -6.47 -14.37 -7.53
N VAL A 149 -7.26 -13.44 -8.08
CA VAL A 149 -8.72 -13.55 -8.10
C VAL A 149 -9.16 -14.76 -8.90
N PHE A 150 -8.54 -15.03 -10.05
CA PHE A 150 -8.88 -16.16 -10.91
C PHE A 150 -8.62 -17.51 -10.24
N LEU A 151 -7.49 -17.65 -9.53
CA LEU A 151 -7.23 -18.87 -8.76
C LEU A 151 -8.32 -19.13 -7.72
N GLN A 152 -8.72 -18.10 -6.99
CA GLN A 152 -9.78 -18.25 -6.00
C GLN A 152 -11.15 -18.48 -6.64
N ALA A 153 -11.44 -17.85 -7.78
CA ALA A 153 -12.64 -18.14 -8.57
C ALA A 153 -12.68 -19.61 -9.02
N MET A 154 -11.55 -20.15 -9.49
CA MET A 154 -11.44 -21.58 -9.85
C MET A 154 -11.66 -22.52 -8.68
N GLN A 155 -11.53 -22.06 -7.44
CA GLN A 155 -11.82 -22.83 -6.23
C GLN A 155 -13.20 -22.53 -5.62
N GLY A 156 -13.87 -21.45 -6.04
CA GLY A 156 -15.18 -21.03 -5.52
C GLY A 156 -15.11 -19.87 -4.54
N LEU A 157 -14.59 -18.74 -4.98
CA LEU A 157 -14.44 -17.52 -4.18
C LEU A 157 -15.75 -17.12 -3.49
N GLY A 158 -15.71 -16.98 -2.17
CA GLY A 158 -16.86 -16.67 -1.32
C GLY A 158 -17.54 -17.90 -0.73
N LEU A 159 -17.22 -19.12 -1.16
CA LEU A 159 -17.63 -20.33 -0.47
C LEU A 159 -16.90 -20.48 0.89
N PRO A 160 -17.42 -21.29 1.84
CA PRO A 160 -16.82 -21.43 3.16
C PRO A 160 -15.32 -21.77 3.13
N GLY A 161 -14.51 -20.90 3.71
CA GLY A 161 -13.06 -21.06 3.80
C GLY A 161 -12.29 -20.73 2.51
N ILE A 162 -12.95 -20.26 1.47
CA ILE A 162 -12.33 -19.84 0.20
C ILE A 162 -12.51 -18.33 0.04
N SER A 163 -11.45 -17.58 0.25
CA SER A 163 -11.49 -16.12 0.26
C SER A 163 -10.18 -15.50 -0.22
N ILE A 164 -10.25 -14.26 -0.62
CA ILE A 164 -9.08 -13.41 -0.74
C ILE A 164 -9.08 -12.51 0.49
N TRP A 165 -8.06 -12.67 1.31
CA TRP A 165 -7.87 -11.79 2.44
C TRP A 165 -7.14 -10.53 1.97
N GLY A 166 -7.86 -9.44 1.90
CA GLY A 166 -7.25 -8.12 1.81
C GLY A 166 -6.51 -7.78 3.08
N THR A 167 -5.70 -6.76 3.04
CA THR A 167 -5.02 -6.22 4.21
C THR A 167 -5.93 -5.36 5.06
N ALA A 168 -7.23 -5.59 5.00
CA ALA A 168 -8.14 -4.91 5.88
C ALA A 168 -7.68 -5.09 7.32
N ASN A 169 -7.52 -4.01 7.98
CA ASN A 169 -7.10 -3.96 9.36
C ASN A 169 -8.35 -4.08 10.21
N GLY A 170 -8.55 -5.19 10.86
CA GLY A 170 -9.62 -5.37 11.81
C GLY A 170 -10.72 -6.34 11.39
N PRO A 171 -11.61 -6.66 12.32
CA PRO A 171 -12.69 -7.62 12.12
C PRO A 171 -13.74 -7.08 11.14
N PRO A 172 -14.60 -7.96 10.61
CA PRO A 172 -15.80 -7.55 9.89
C PRO A 172 -16.57 -6.59 10.76
N TYR A 173 -16.94 -5.49 10.17
CA TYR A 173 -17.51 -4.47 10.92
C TYR A 173 -19.04 -4.49 10.98
N ASN A 174 -19.50 -4.09 12.08
CA ASN A 174 -20.82 -4.15 12.54
C ASN A 174 -21.23 -2.73 12.91
N HIS A 175 -21.93 -2.06 12.02
CA HIS A 175 -22.44 -0.74 12.27
C HIS A 175 -23.67 -0.80 13.16
N THR A 176 -23.45 -0.61 14.43
CA THR A 176 -24.55 -0.33 15.35
C THR A 176 -24.76 1.16 15.56
N LEU A 177 -23.74 1.97 15.23
CA LEU A 177 -23.78 3.41 15.34
C LEU A 177 -23.37 4.06 14.03
N GLU A 178 -24.04 5.16 13.71
CA GLU A 178 -23.63 6.05 12.64
C GLU A 178 -22.78 7.18 13.19
N PHE A 179 -21.64 7.41 12.55
CA PHE A 179 -20.76 8.52 12.83
C PHE A 179 -20.38 9.22 11.54
N PRO A 180 -20.25 10.54 11.54
CA PRO A 180 -19.65 11.25 10.43
C PRO A 180 -18.29 10.68 10.10
N GLY A 181 -18.10 10.19 8.88
CA GLY A 181 -16.83 9.62 8.42
C GLY A 181 -16.46 8.25 8.97
N TYR A 182 -17.21 7.64 9.84
CA TYR A 182 -16.89 6.34 10.44
C TYR A 182 -16.75 5.21 9.41
N ALA A 183 -17.67 5.13 8.46
CA ALA A 183 -17.64 4.14 7.39
C ALA A 183 -16.44 4.27 6.46
N GLN A 184 -15.76 5.40 6.46
CA GLN A 184 -14.58 5.68 5.67
C GLN A 184 -13.28 5.61 6.50
N GLY A 185 -13.36 5.08 7.70
CA GLY A 185 -12.22 4.79 8.54
C GLY A 185 -11.71 5.96 9.35
N GLY A 186 -12.56 6.84 9.76
CA GLY A 186 -12.19 7.90 10.67
C GLY A 186 -13.38 8.72 11.12
N PHE A 187 -13.27 9.20 12.33
CA PHE A 187 -14.23 10.12 12.91
C PHE A 187 -13.86 11.54 12.44
N ASN A 188 -14.55 12.05 11.44
CA ASN A 188 -14.24 13.35 10.82
C ASN A 188 -15.50 14.08 10.35
N LEU A 189 -15.34 15.37 10.03
CA LEU A 189 -16.45 16.23 9.60
C LEU A 189 -16.82 16.11 8.12
N ILE A 190 -16.09 15.36 7.31
CA ILE A 190 -16.25 15.34 5.85
C ILE A 190 -17.64 14.84 5.44
N ALA A 191 -18.20 13.90 6.20
CA ALA A 191 -19.52 13.37 5.90
C ALA A 191 -20.63 14.40 6.10
N GLU A 192 -20.53 15.25 7.11
CA GLU A 192 -21.51 16.30 7.42
C GLU A 192 -21.27 17.58 6.63
N LYS A 193 -20.02 17.88 6.35
CA LYS A 193 -19.61 19.06 5.60
C LYS A 193 -18.66 18.67 4.49
N PRO A 194 -19.18 18.26 3.33
CA PRO A 194 -18.34 18.01 2.16
C PRO A 194 -17.51 19.25 1.84
N ALA A 195 -16.21 19.08 1.69
CA ALA A 195 -15.33 20.17 1.31
C ALA A 195 -15.77 20.75 -0.04
N ILE A 196 -16.13 22.02 -0.04
CA ILE A 196 -16.42 22.76 -1.27
C ILE A 196 -15.08 23.26 -1.80
N ASN A 197 -14.47 22.49 -2.68
CA ASN A 197 -13.27 22.93 -3.39
C ASN A 197 -13.65 23.35 -4.82
N PRO A 198 -13.63 24.62 -5.15
CA PRO A 198 -13.95 25.09 -6.50
C PRO A 198 -12.86 24.71 -7.52
N ILE A 199 -11.65 24.42 -7.07
CA ILE A 199 -10.53 24.05 -7.92
C ILE A 199 -10.66 22.60 -8.34
N LYS A 200 -10.75 22.39 -9.65
CA LYS A 200 -10.87 21.05 -10.25
C LYS A 200 -9.54 20.44 -10.66
N GLN A 201 -8.50 21.26 -10.71
CA GLN A 201 -7.16 20.81 -11.05
C GLN A 201 -6.64 19.82 -10.00
N ARG A 202 -6.14 18.69 -10.47
CA ARG A 202 -5.59 17.63 -9.62
C ARG A 202 -4.20 17.26 -10.10
N LEU A 203 -3.40 16.75 -9.19
CA LEU A 203 -2.12 16.10 -9.47
C LEU A 203 -2.08 14.75 -8.78
N TYR A 204 -1.68 13.73 -9.50
CA TYR A 204 -1.35 12.47 -8.89
C TYR A 204 0.01 12.58 -8.21
N ARG A 205 0.08 12.22 -6.93
CA ARG A 205 1.27 12.48 -6.11
C ARG A 205 2.59 11.95 -6.70
N LEU A 206 2.57 10.82 -7.41
CA LEU A 206 3.76 10.28 -8.05
C LEU A 206 4.31 11.19 -9.15
N THR A 207 3.43 11.90 -9.85
CA THR A 207 3.75 12.76 -11.00
C THR A 207 3.88 14.24 -10.66
N VAL A 208 3.83 14.60 -9.37
CA VAL A 208 4.01 15.99 -8.94
C VAL A 208 5.35 16.58 -9.39
N PRO A 209 6.49 15.87 -9.29
CA PRO A 209 7.74 16.40 -9.81
C PRO A 209 7.72 16.61 -11.32
N ASP A 210 7.11 15.69 -12.09
CA ASP A 210 6.98 15.84 -13.54
C ASP A 210 6.13 17.06 -13.88
N ALA A 211 5.02 17.27 -13.18
CA ALA A 211 4.15 18.43 -13.36
C ALA A 211 4.89 19.76 -13.16
N VAL A 212 5.68 19.87 -12.10
CA VAL A 212 6.44 21.09 -11.81
C VAL A 212 7.61 21.27 -12.77
N LEU A 213 8.38 20.22 -13.03
CA LEU A 213 9.60 20.31 -13.85
C LEU A 213 9.27 20.48 -15.33
N ASP A 214 8.32 19.72 -15.86
CA ASP A 214 7.97 19.71 -17.28
C ASP A 214 6.86 20.72 -17.60
N GLY A 215 6.01 21.05 -16.63
CA GLY A 215 4.92 22.03 -16.77
C GLY A 215 3.66 21.46 -17.42
N HIS A 216 3.70 20.22 -17.92
CA HIS A 216 2.54 19.54 -18.49
C HIS A 216 2.64 18.04 -18.30
N ILE A 217 1.56 17.42 -17.82
CA ILE A 217 1.45 15.96 -17.73
C ILE A 217 0.03 15.50 -18.02
N GLU A 218 -0.09 14.26 -18.47
CA GLU A 218 -1.35 13.56 -18.61
C GLU A 218 -1.26 12.18 -17.96
N TRP A 219 -2.35 11.73 -17.38
CA TRP A 219 -2.44 10.37 -16.83
C TRP A 219 -3.88 9.85 -16.86
N MET A 220 -4.04 8.54 -16.68
CA MET A 220 -5.33 7.86 -16.65
C MET A 220 -5.65 7.39 -15.24
N GLY A 221 -6.88 7.61 -14.78
CA GLY A 221 -7.42 7.11 -13.53
C GLY A 221 -7.12 7.97 -12.31
N GLU A 222 -8.02 7.94 -11.33
CA GLU A 222 -7.88 8.70 -10.07
C GLU A 222 -6.79 8.18 -9.13
N GLY A 223 -6.19 7.03 -9.44
CA GLY A 223 -5.04 6.48 -8.70
C GLY A 223 -5.36 5.83 -7.39
N PHE A 224 -6.50 6.10 -6.82
CA PHE A 224 -6.87 5.58 -5.52
C PHE A 224 -8.36 5.32 -5.42
N CYS A 225 -8.72 4.04 -5.22
CA CYS A 225 -10.05 3.59 -4.80
C CYS A 225 -11.21 4.44 -5.29
N GLY A 226 -11.32 4.63 -6.59
CA GLY A 226 -12.56 5.13 -7.14
C GLY A 226 -13.68 4.17 -6.76
N ASN A 227 -14.77 4.68 -6.25
CA ASN A 227 -15.96 3.90 -5.93
C ASN A 227 -16.67 3.39 -7.20
N SER A 228 -16.16 3.74 -8.36
CA SER A 228 -16.66 3.35 -9.67
C SER A 228 -15.54 2.83 -10.54
N LEU A 229 -15.79 1.76 -11.29
CA LEU A 229 -14.85 1.25 -12.30
C LEU A 229 -14.52 2.32 -13.34
N GLU A 230 -15.48 3.17 -13.70
CA GLU A 230 -15.32 4.23 -14.69
C GLU A 230 -14.28 5.29 -14.28
N GLN A 231 -14.05 5.49 -13.00
CA GLN A 231 -13.02 6.42 -12.52
C GLN A 231 -11.59 5.97 -12.87
N HIS A 232 -11.39 4.69 -13.15
CA HIS A 232 -10.11 4.17 -13.64
C HIS A 232 -9.79 4.60 -15.06
N PHE A 233 -10.79 5.07 -15.82
CA PHE A 233 -10.68 5.46 -17.22
C PHE A 233 -10.83 6.98 -17.44
N THR A 234 -10.90 7.74 -16.34
CA THR A 234 -10.90 9.21 -16.42
C THR A 234 -9.50 9.70 -16.79
N LYS A 235 -9.40 10.46 -17.87
CA LYS A 235 -8.17 11.12 -18.28
C LYS A 235 -8.01 12.43 -17.50
N PHE A 236 -6.85 12.63 -16.92
CA PHE A 236 -6.45 13.86 -16.27
C PHE A 236 -5.35 14.54 -17.07
N THR A 237 -5.42 15.86 -17.12
CA THR A 237 -4.43 16.73 -17.76
C THR A 237 -4.04 17.82 -16.77
N TYR A 238 -2.76 18.12 -16.70
CA TYR A 238 -2.23 19.22 -15.91
C TYR A 238 -1.31 20.10 -16.77
N PRO A 239 -1.39 21.43 -16.71
CA PRO A 239 -2.48 22.17 -16.07
C PRO A 239 -3.79 22.03 -16.85
N LEU A 240 -4.92 22.17 -16.16
CA LEU A 240 -6.21 22.30 -16.83
C LEU A 240 -6.27 23.64 -17.58
N PRO A 241 -7.05 23.75 -18.66
CA PRO A 241 -7.35 25.04 -19.28
C PRO A 241 -7.80 26.06 -18.22
N ASP A 242 -7.31 27.28 -18.32
CA ASP A 242 -7.60 28.39 -17.39
C ASP A 242 -7.13 28.20 -15.94
N HIS A 243 -6.26 27.22 -15.68
CA HIS A 243 -5.61 27.02 -14.39
C HIS A 243 -4.11 27.30 -14.48
N SER A 244 -3.54 27.83 -13.39
CA SER A 244 -2.10 28.06 -13.28
C SER A 244 -1.32 26.78 -13.02
N GLU A 245 -0.04 26.78 -13.41
CA GLU A 245 0.92 25.80 -12.90
C GLU A 245 1.10 25.95 -11.38
N VAL A 246 1.54 24.87 -10.72
CA VAL A 246 1.88 24.88 -9.30
C VAL A 246 3.14 25.70 -9.09
N LYS A 247 3.04 26.72 -8.25
CA LYS A 247 4.14 27.61 -7.86
C LYS A 247 4.46 27.54 -6.38
N MET A 248 3.50 27.12 -5.58
CA MET A 248 3.61 26.95 -4.14
C MET A 248 3.28 25.53 -3.74
N PHE A 249 4.08 24.98 -2.83
CA PHE A 249 3.84 23.67 -2.26
C PHE A 249 3.72 23.75 -0.74
N TYR A 250 2.50 23.60 -0.25
CA TYR A 250 2.23 23.55 1.19
C TYR A 250 2.13 22.08 1.61
N ARG A 251 3.11 21.63 2.36
CA ARG A 251 3.17 20.26 2.85
C ARG A 251 2.90 20.20 4.35
N TYR A 252 1.88 19.46 4.77
CA TYR A 252 1.66 19.19 6.18
C TYR A 252 1.45 17.69 6.45
N GLY A 253 1.91 17.24 7.62
CA GLY A 253 1.75 15.87 8.08
C GLY A 253 2.38 14.83 7.15
N GLY A 254 3.69 14.65 7.22
CA GLY A 254 4.41 13.62 6.49
C GLY A 254 5.34 14.13 5.39
N SER A 255 6.03 13.20 4.71
CA SER A 255 7.04 13.51 3.71
C SER A 255 6.76 12.81 2.39
N PHE A 256 6.77 13.56 1.27
CA PHE A 256 6.78 12.96 -0.06
C PHE A 256 8.19 12.68 -0.56
N LEU A 257 9.15 13.51 -0.17
CA LEU A 257 10.50 13.52 -0.71
C LEU A 257 11.10 12.11 -0.77
N SER A 258 10.98 11.34 0.27
CA SER A 258 11.57 10.01 0.34
C SER A 258 10.55 8.87 0.44
N THR A 259 9.26 9.18 0.51
CA THR A 259 8.18 8.18 0.47
C THR A 259 7.72 7.88 -0.95
N MET A 260 8.01 8.78 -1.89
CA MET A 260 7.74 8.58 -3.30
C MET A 260 8.98 8.07 -4.02
N THR A 261 8.76 7.29 -5.06
CA THR A 261 9.82 6.76 -5.92
C THR A 261 10.56 7.89 -6.65
N ASP A 262 11.80 7.62 -7.07
CA ASP A 262 12.71 8.59 -7.70
C ASP A 262 12.90 9.86 -6.87
N THR A 263 13.38 9.68 -5.65
CA THR A 263 13.63 10.80 -4.71
C THR A 263 14.51 11.90 -5.32
N SER A 264 15.44 11.55 -6.21
CA SER A 264 16.29 12.54 -6.90
C SER A 264 15.46 13.53 -7.73
N LYS A 265 14.38 13.07 -8.35
CA LYS A 265 13.46 13.95 -9.11
C LYS A 265 12.72 14.91 -8.16
N TRP A 266 12.33 14.45 -6.97
CA TRP A 266 11.74 15.29 -5.95
C TRP A 266 12.71 16.37 -5.46
N VAL A 267 13.99 16.01 -5.25
CA VAL A 267 15.03 17.00 -4.89
C VAL A 267 15.17 18.06 -5.97
N ARG A 268 15.25 17.65 -7.25
CA ARG A 268 15.30 18.59 -8.38
C ARG A 268 14.08 19.51 -8.44
N MET A 269 12.89 18.97 -8.15
CA MET A 269 11.66 19.78 -8.08
C MET A 269 11.74 20.84 -6.99
N TYR A 270 12.15 20.47 -5.78
CA TYR A 270 12.30 21.44 -4.67
C TYR A 270 13.38 22.51 -4.94
N GLN A 271 14.36 22.20 -5.76
CA GLN A 271 15.42 23.14 -6.18
C GLN A 271 15.06 23.92 -7.45
N SER A 272 13.93 23.63 -8.07
CA SER A 272 13.52 24.28 -9.31
C SER A 272 13.00 25.71 -9.07
N PRO A 273 13.41 26.70 -9.87
CA PRO A 273 12.85 28.05 -9.79
C PRO A 273 11.37 28.13 -10.18
N LYS A 274 10.80 27.07 -10.77
CA LYS A 274 9.35 27.00 -11.05
C LYS A 274 8.53 26.82 -9.77
N LEU A 275 9.10 26.23 -8.73
CA LEU A 275 8.49 26.11 -7.41
C LEU A 275 8.97 27.27 -6.56
N GLU A 276 8.17 28.33 -6.51
CA GLU A 276 8.55 29.63 -5.97
C GLU A 276 8.52 29.69 -4.44
N PHE A 277 7.71 28.82 -3.79
CA PHE A 277 7.52 28.88 -2.34
C PHE A 277 7.13 27.52 -1.75
N VAL A 278 7.79 27.12 -0.68
CA VAL A 278 7.55 25.85 0.01
C VAL A 278 7.27 26.08 1.49
N VAL A 279 6.14 25.59 1.97
CA VAL A 279 5.79 25.56 3.39
C VAL A 279 5.79 24.11 3.89
N ASN A 280 6.42 23.88 5.02
CA ASN A 280 6.32 22.60 5.74
C ASN A 280 5.73 22.80 7.13
N GLN A 281 4.62 22.14 7.40
CA GLN A 281 3.95 22.07 8.69
C GLN A 281 3.99 20.63 9.20
N ASP A 282 4.76 20.38 10.23
CA ASP A 282 4.90 19.03 10.80
C ASP A 282 5.27 19.11 12.29
N CYS A 283 4.97 18.06 13.02
CA CYS A 283 5.43 17.88 14.39
C CYS A 283 6.86 17.32 14.49
N TRP A 284 7.43 16.92 13.36
CA TRP A 284 8.78 16.36 13.24
C TRP A 284 9.58 17.05 12.16
N TRP A 285 10.89 17.13 12.34
CA TRP A 285 11.79 17.61 11.31
C TRP A 285 11.93 16.51 10.23
N CYS A 286 11.09 16.58 9.21
CA CYS A 286 11.09 15.63 8.09
C CYS A 286 12.04 16.05 6.95
N ASN A 287 12.10 15.26 5.89
CA ASN A 287 13.02 15.56 4.78
C ASN A 287 12.64 16.83 4.00
N GLU A 288 11.36 17.13 3.84
CA GLU A 288 10.88 18.36 3.22
C GLU A 288 11.26 19.60 4.01
N THR A 289 11.38 19.51 5.32
CA THR A 289 11.76 20.64 6.17
C THR A 289 13.09 21.27 5.74
N HIS A 290 14.00 20.46 5.16
CA HIS A 290 15.28 20.96 4.63
C HIS A 290 15.15 21.80 3.35
N PHE A 291 13.99 21.76 2.68
CA PHE A 291 13.71 22.46 1.43
C PHE A 291 12.64 23.54 1.60
N ALA A 292 12.11 23.72 2.80
CA ALA A 292 11.05 24.68 3.06
C ALA A 292 11.60 26.10 3.25
N ASP A 293 10.87 27.07 2.69
CA ASP A 293 11.10 28.51 2.94
C ASP A 293 10.50 28.93 4.28
N VAL A 294 9.38 28.29 4.67
CA VAL A 294 8.73 28.52 5.96
C VAL A 294 8.42 27.19 6.65
N ILE A 295 8.76 27.11 7.92
CA ILE A 295 8.49 25.96 8.79
C ILE A 295 7.47 26.37 9.85
N LEU A 296 6.35 25.63 9.92
CA LEU A 296 5.31 25.83 10.92
C LEU A 296 5.28 24.62 11.85
N PRO A 297 5.79 24.73 13.08
CA PRO A 297 5.82 23.60 14.01
C PRO A 297 4.40 23.28 14.50
N ALA A 298 3.99 22.02 14.30
CA ALA A 298 2.70 21.52 14.73
C ALA A 298 2.81 20.71 16.03
N CYS A 299 1.74 20.68 16.80
CA CYS A 299 1.63 19.85 18.00
C CYS A 299 1.58 18.36 17.65
N THR A 300 2.20 17.54 18.46
CA THR A 300 1.98 16.10 18.53
C THR A 300 0.61 15.79 19.14
N ASN A 301 0.18 14.54 19.06
CA ASN A 301 -1.07 14.09 19.68
C ASN A 301 -1.06 14.26 21.21
N LEU A 302 0.10 14.25 21.87
CA LEU A 302 0.19 14.45 23.32
C LEU A 302 0.03 15.91 23.74
N GLU A 303 0.24 16.84 22.83
CA GLU A 303 0.24 18.29 23.08
C GLU A 303 -1.12 18.95 22.76
N ARG A 304 -2.10 18.21 22.27
CA ARG A 304 -3.43 18.72 21.90
C ARG A 304 -4.55 17.79 22.37
N THR A 305 -5.75 18.35 22.48
CA THR A 305 -6.99 17.58 22.65
C THR A 305 -7.62 17.32 21.31
N ASP A 306 -8.18 16.13 21.11
CA ASP A 306 -8.81 15.72 19.88
C ASP A 306 -9.86 14.64 20.15
N ILE A 307 -10.62 14.27 19.12
CA ILE A 307 -11.50 13.10 19.13
C ILE A 307 -11.08 12.19 17.98
N ALA A 308 -10.94 10.91 18.24
CA ALA A 308 -10.48 9.97 17.23
C ALA A 308 -11.06 8.58 17.44
N GLU A 309 -11.22 7.86 16.34
CA GLU A 309 -11.36 6.42 16.39
C GLU A 309 -10.02 5.79 16.75
N TRP A 310 -9.99 5.06 17.86
CA TRP A 310 -8.77 4.37 18.28
C TRP A 310 -8.38 3.30 17.27
N ALA A 311 -7.15 3.35 16.89
CA ALA A 311 -6.49 2.34 16.11
C ALA A 311 -7.11 2.05 14.75
N SER A 312 -7.51 3.06 14.05
CA SER A 312 -7.33 2.95 12.62
C SER A 312 -5.82 2.76 12.42
N SER A 313 -5.40 1.52 12.56
CA SER A 313 -4.02 1.14 12.76
C SER A 313 -3.13 1.79 11.72
N GLY A 314 -2.27 2.67 12.16
CA GLY A 314 -1.29 3.30 11.34
C GLY A 314 -1.79 4.40 10.42
N GLY A 315 -2.86 5.11 10.73
CA GLY A 315 -3.32 6.28 9.96
C GLY A 315 -3.83 5.97 8.56
N TYR A 316 -4.08 4.71 8.23
CA TYR A 316 -4.61 4.27 6.94
C TYR A 316 -6.11 4.11 6.90
N SER A 317 -6.79 4.73 7.79
CA SER A 317 -8.25 4.70 7.85
C SER A 317 -8.94 5.19 6.58
N LEU A 318 -8.27 6.01 5.79
CA LEU A 318 -8.80 6.50 4.51
C LEU A 318 -8.85 5.45 3.39
N HIS A 319 -8.36 4.26 3.64
CA HIS A 319 -8.15 3.30 2.58
C HIS A 319 -9.11 2.18 2.62
N ALA A 320 -10.31 2.43 2.81
CA ALA A 320 -11.12 1.36 2.45
C ALA A 320 -12.34 1.06 3.21
N SER A 321 -13.22 0.83 2.47
CA SER A 321 -14.08 -0.32 2.52
C SER A 321 -13.44 -1.47 3.31
N GLY A 322 -13.48 -1.52 4.56
CA GLY A 322 -12.83 -2.54 5.39
C GLY A 322 -11.76 -2.02 6.29
N SER A 323 -11.66 -0.74 6.46
CA SER A 323 -10.92 -0.18 7.56
C SER A 323 -11.49 -0.67 8.87
N ALA A 324 -10.58 -0.84 9.73
CA ALA A 324 -10.71 -1.35 11.03
C ALA A 324 -11.94 -0.84 11.76
N ASN A 325 -12.79 -1.73 12.08
CA ASN A 325 -13.84 -1.49 13.03
C ASN A 325 -13.28 -1.71 14.44
N HIS A 326 -12.68 -0.70 15.01
CA HIS A 326 -12.12 -0.81 16.35
C HIS A 326 -13.14 -0.61 17.46
N ARG A 327 -14.33 -0.22 17.13
CA ARG A 327 -15.41 -0.03 18.10
C ARG A 327 -15.03 0.85 19.30
N VAL A 328 -13.95 1.60 19.24
CA VAL A 328 -13.51 2.48 20.31
C VAL A 328 -13.28 3.88 19.78
N ILE A 329 -14.01 4.83 20.31
CA ILE A 329 -13.82 6.24 20.06
C ILE A 329 -13.18 6.84 21.29
N VAL A 330 -12.12 7.59 21.10
CA VAL A 330 -11.30 8.14 22.17
C VAL A 330 -11.47 9.65 22.21
N TYR A 331 -11.74 10.17 23.40
CA TYR A 331 -11.51 11.57 23.70
C TYR A 331 -10.05 11.71 24.12
N GLN A 332 -9.24 12.16 23.20
CA GLN A 332 -7.81 12.31 23.42
C GLN A 332 -7.54 13.61 24.18
N GLN A 333 -7.19 13.50 25.43
CA GLN A 333 -6.83 14.67 26.25
C GLN A 333 -5.39 15.09 26.01
N LYS A 334 -5.16 16.40 26.00
CA LYS A 334 -3.81 16.95 26.05
C LYS A 334 -3.10 16.45 27.31
N CYS A 335 -1.89 15.91 27.15
CA CYS A 335 -1.10 15.35 28.24
C CYS A 335 0.05 16.27 28.67
N VAL A 336 0.59 17.05 27.74
CA VAL A 336 1.70 17.98 27.96
C VAL A 336 1.44 19.29 27.24
N ASP A 337 2.07 20.36 27.67
CA ASP A 337 1.99 21.63 26.96
C ASP A 337 2.80 21.58 25.66
N PRO A 338 2.39 22.35 24.63
CA PRO A 338 3.12 22.46 23.37
C PRO A 338 4.59 22.84 23.60
N VAL A 339 5.47 22.14 22.89
CA VAL A 339 6.93 22.39 22.98
C VAL A 339 7.33 23.53 22.05
N GLY A 340 8.06 24.51 22.58
CA GLY A 340 8.55 25.64 21.79
C GLY A 340 7.41 26.49 21.23
N GLU A 341 7.41 26.69 19.91
CA GLU A 341 6.40 27.47 19.19
C GLU A 341 5.32 26.60 18.54
N SER A 342 5.26 25.30 18.88
CA SER A 342 4.28 24.40 18.26
C SER A 342 2.85 24.79 18.62
N LYS A 343 1.96 24.66 17.64
CA LYS A 343 0.52 24.90 17.78
C LYS A 343 -0.28 23.72 17.21
N PRO A 344 -1.50 23.45 17.70
CA PRO A 344 -2.43 22.57 17.03
C PRO A 344 -2.63 22.96 15.58
N ASP A 345 -2.76 21.99 14.67
CA ASP A 345 -2.95 22.25 13.25
C ASP A 345 -4.13 23.18 12.98
N TYR A 346 -5.24 23.01 13.72
CA TYR A 346 -6.40 23.89 13.61
C TYR A 346 -6.02 25.36 13.86
N ASP A 347 -5.30 25.63 14.94
CA ASP A 347 -4.91 27.00 15.32
C ASP A 347 -3.97 27.64 14.27
N ILE A 348 -3.06 26.83 13.68
CA ILE A 348 -2.22 27.27 12.57
C ILE A 348 -3.08 27.69 11.37
N PHE A 349 -4.07 26.90 11.00
CA PHE A 349 -4.96 27.24 9.89
C PHE A 349 -5.90 28.41 10.20
N VAL A 350 -6.35 28.58 11.44
CA VAL A 350 -7.09 29.77 11.88
C VAL A 350 -6.25 31.02 11.69
N GLU A 351 -4.99 30.99 12.14
CA GLU A 351 -4.07 32.12 11.97
C GLU A 351 -3.80 32.47 10.48
N LEU A 352 -3.73 31.47 9.63
CA LEU A 352 -3.61 31.67 8.19
C LEU A 352 -4.90 32.26 7.59
N ALA A 353 -6.06 31.71 7.95
CA ALA A 353 -7.36 32.17 7.49
C ALA A 353 -7.61 33.64 7.89
N LYS A 354 -7.23 34.00 9.11
CA LYS A 354 -7.30 35.38 9.61
C LYS A 354 -6.48 36.35 8.75
N ARG A 355 -5.23 36.00 8.44
CA ARG A 355 -4.36 36.82 7.59
C ARG A 355 -4.84 36.96 6.16
N LEU A 356 -5.56 35.94 5.67
CA LEU A 356 -6.17 35.91 4.36
C LEU A 356 -7.58 36.54 4.31
N GLY A 357 -8.15 36.93 5.46
CA GLY A 357 -9.48 37.53 5.55
C GLY A 357 -10.64 36.50 5.48
N TYR A 358 -10.39 35.23 5.82
CA TYR A 358 -11.37 34.14 5.76
C TYR A 358 -11.61 33.47 7.13
N GLU A 359 -11.28 34.14 8.25
CA GLU A 359 -11.41 33.55 9.59
C GLU A 359 -12.83 33.05 9.87
N ASP A 360 -13.83 33.90 9.64
CA ASP A 360 -15.23 33.55 9.89
C ASP A 360 -15.72 32.38 9.03
N GLN A 361 -15.31 32.33 7.76
CA GLN A 361 -15.68 31.25 6.85
C GLN A 361 -14.98 29.93 7.22
N PHE A 362 -13.77 29.99 7.74
CA PHE A 362 -13.02 28.81 8.14
C PHE A 362 -13.49 28.26 9.48
N THR A 363 -13.66 29.14 10.48
CA THR A 363 -14.01 28.72 11.84
C THR A 363 -15.50 28.56 12.05
N GLU A 364 -16.35 29.29 11.30
CA GLU A 364 -17.79 29.44 11.57
C GLU A 364 -18.08 29.87 13.02
N GLY A 365 -17.15 30.61 13.60
CA GLY A 365 -17.19 31.04 14.99
C GLY A 365 -16.90 29.96 16.03
N ASN A 366 -16.37 28.80 15.61
CA ASN A 366 -16.09 27.66 16.51
C ASN A 366 -14.60 27.59 16.85
N SER A 367 -14.32 27.27 18.11
CA SER A 367 -13.04 26.77 18.56
C SER A 367 -12.85 25.28 18.18
N TRP A 368 -11.66 24.74 18.40
CA TRP A 368 -11.44 23.31 18.24
C TRP A 368 -12.29 22.46 19.21
N GLU A 369 -12.57 22.97 20.40
CA GLU A 369 -13.45 22.33 21.40
C GLU A 369 -14.89 22.27 20.90
N ASP A 370 -15.39 23.35 20.31
CA ASP A 370 -16.73 23.41 19.72
C ASP A 370 -16.83 22.41 18.55
N TRP A 371 -15.80 22.26 17.73
CA TRP A 371 -15.79 21.28 16.65
C TRP A 371 -15.80 19.84 17.17
N ILE A 372 -15.04 19.51 18.22
CA ILE A 372 -15.09 18.20 18.86
C ILE A 372 -16.49 17.92 19.41
N LYS A 373 -17.09 18.91 20.07
CA LYS A 373 -18.46 18.80 20.60
C LYS A 373 -19.48 18.57 19.49
N LYS A 374 -19.36 19.30 18.37
CA LYS A 374 -20.21 19.12 17.19
C LYS A 374 -20.06 17.73 16.57
N MET A 375 -18.83 17.22 16.43
CA MET A 375 -18.59 15.86 15.94
C MET A 375 -19.26 14.82 16.84
N TYR A 376 -19.18 15.00 18.15
CA TYR A 376 -19.88 14.16 19.10
C TYR A 376 -21.41 14.26 18.92
N ASP A 377 -21.94 15.47 18.83
CA ASP A 377 -23.40 15.70 18.71
C ASP A 377 -23.99 15.17 17.40
N TRP A 378 -23.22 15.17 16.31
CA TRP A 378 -23.65 14.62 15.01
C TRP A 378 -23.59 13.10 14.94
N SER A 379 -22.93 12.48 15.90
CA SER A 379 -22.85 11.03 15.98
C SER A 379 -24.05 10.44 16.71
N ASP A 380 -24.13 9.11 16.75
CA ASP A 380 -25.10 8.41 17.59
C ASP A 380 -24.68 8.32 19.08
N MET A 381 -23.50 8.83 19.44
CA MET A 381 -23.00 8.76 20.82
C MET A 381 -23.93 9.37 21.86
N PRO A 382 -24.60 10.54 21.61
CA PRO A 382 -25.53 11.13 22.58
C PRO A 382 -26.67 10.21 23.03
N LYS A 383 -27.02 9.20 22.24
CA LYS A 383 -28.05 8.20 22.61
C LYS A 383 -27.60 7.25 23.73
N TYR A 384 -26.28 7.14 23.96
CA TYR A 384 -25.68 6.13 24.83
C TYR A 384 -24.87 6.69 25.98
N MET A 385 -24.30 7.88 25.84
CA MET A 385 -23.44 8.50 26.83
C MET A 385 -23.48 10.01 26.63
N ASP A 386 -23.53 10.80 27.69
CA ASP A 386 -23.43 12.24 27.51
C ASP A 386 -21.97 12.71 27.39
N TYR A 387 -21.80 13.93 26.89
CA TYR A 387 -20.50 14.45 26.48
C TYR A 387 -19.51 14.58 27.66
N GLU A 388 -20.00 15.01 28.81
CA GLU A 388 -19.13 15.16 29.99
C GLU A 388 -18.66 13.80 30.53
N ASP A 389 -19.54 12.80 30.49
CA ASP A 389 -19.17 11.44 30.84
C ASP A 389 -18.18 10.85 29.83
N PHE A 390 -18.33 11.14 28.53
CA PHE A 390 -17.38 10.76 27.50
C PHE A 390 -16.00 11.38 27.75
N LYS A 391 -15.94 12.68 28.01
CA LYS A 391 -14.69 13.38 28.37
C LYS A 391 -14.02 12.80 29.61
N LYS A 392 -14.82 12.57 30.66
CA LYS A 392 -14.33 12.03 31.93
C LYS A 392 -13.80 10.60 31.79
N LYS A 393 -14.52 9.78 31.04
CA LYS A 393 -14.14 8.38 30.79
C LYS A 393 -12.95 8.26 29.83
N GLY A 394 -12.83 9.20 28.87
CA GLY A 394 -11.79 9.24 27.86
C GLY A 394 -12.04 8.33 26.65
N TYR A 395 -13.08 7.49 26.67
CA TYR A 395 -13.39 6.64 25.52
C TYR A 395 -14.86 6.19 25.52
N PHE A 396 -15.34 5.84 24.32
CA PHE A 396 -16.63 5.22 24.11
C PHE A 396 -16.46 3.91 23.33
N VAL A 397 -17.13 2.86 23.76
CA VAL A 397 -17.13 1.57 23.04
C VAL A 397 -18.44 1.48 22.25
N VAL A 398 -18.35 1.46 20.94
CA VAL A 398 -19.49 1.30 20.05
C VAL A 398 -20.22 -0.01 20.38
N PRO A 399 -21.50 0.01 20.72
CA PRO A 399 -22.26 -1.18 21.05
C PRO A 399 -22.24 -2.21 19.92
N GLN A 400 -22.35 -3.46 20.27
CA GLN A 400 -22.48 -4.55 19.32
C GLN A 400 -23.94 -4.93 19.18
N ILE A 401 -24.40 -5.25 17.97
CA ILE A 401 -25.73 -5.79 17.74
C ILE A 401 -25.81 -7.15 18.43
N GLU A 402 -26.80 -7.35 19.28
CA GLU A 402 -27.17 -8.69 19.79
C GLU A 402 -27.45 -9.59 18.58
N ASP A 403 -27.06 -10.82 18.63
CA ASP A 403 -27.24 -11.81 17.55
C ASP A 403 -26.57 -11.48 16.21
N TYR A 404 -25.63 -10.55 16.19
CA TYR A 404 -24.87 -10.26 14.98
C TYR A 404 -24.14 -11.53 14.49
N LYS A 405 -24.47 -11.92 13.27
CA LYS A 405 -23.78 -13.00 12.57
C LYS A 405 -22.84 -12.40 11.54
N PRO A 406 -21.53 -12.66 11.63
CA PRO A 406 -20.58 -12.15 10.64
C PRO A 406 -20.99 -12.57 9.24
N THR A 407 -21.00 -11.63 8.32
CA THR A 407 -21.19 -11.90 6.90
C THR A 407 -19.82 -12.05 6.25
N TYR A 408 -19.57 -13.17 5.61
CA TYR A 408 -18.31 -13.42 4.91
C TYR A 408 -18.29 -12.68 3.58
N ALA A 409 -17.15 -12.10 3.23
CA ALA A 409 -16.97 -11.40 1.97
C ALA A 409 -17.34 -12.30 0.78
N LEU A 410 -18.13 -11.77 -0.15
CA LEU A 410 -18.60 -12.44 -1.37
C LEU A 410 -19.41 -13.74 -1.14
N ARG A 411 -19.83 -14.04 0.09
CA ARG A 411 -20.68 -15.20 0.37
C ARG A 411 -22.01 -15.12 -0.38
N TRP A 412 -22.63 -13.95 -0.35
CA TRP A 412 -23.87 -13.66 -1.05
C TRP A 412 -23.73 -13.93 -2.56
N PHE A 413 -22.61 -13.52 -3.17
CA PHE A 413 -22.33 -13.73 -4.58
C PHE A 413 -22.13 -15.22 -4.90
N ALA A 414 -21.31 -15.93 -4.11
CA ALA A 414 -21.08 -17.35 -4.30
C ALA A 414 -22.37 -18.18 -4.21
N GLU A 415 -23.31 -17.80 -3.35
CA GLU A 415 -24.60 -18.46 -3.16
C GLU A 415 -25.70 -17.92 -4.09
N GLY A 416 -25.44 -16.86 -4.86
CA GLY A 416 -26.44 -16.22 -5.75
C GLY A 416 -27.54 -15.48 -5.00
N ARG A 417 -27.25 -15.03 -3.78
CA ARG A 417 -28.18 -14.24 -2.96
C ARG A 417 -27.94 -12.73 -3.17
N PRO A 418 -28.93 -11.88 -2.86
CA PRO A 418 -28.69 -10.45 -2.80
C PRO A 418 -27.57 -10.09 -1.82
N CYS A 419 -26.82 -9.04 -2.14
CA CYS A 419 -25.75 -8.52 -1.30
C CYS A 419 -26.28 -8.09 0.07
N ASP A 420 -25.87 -8.79 1.10
CA ASP A 420 -26.26 -8.60 2.50
C ASP A 420 -25.14 -7.98 3.36
N THR A 421 -24.01 -7.67 2.74
CA THR A 421 -22.92 -6.98 3.42
C THR A 421 -23.17 -5.47 3.45
N PRO A 422 -22.64 -4.75 4.46
CA PRO A 422 -22.67 -3.30 4.49
C PRO A 422 -21.77 -2.65 3.41
N ASP A 423 -21.29 -3.44 2.45
CA ASP A 423 -20.48 -2.94 1.34
C ASP A 423 -21.29 -1.96 0.49
N THR A 424 -21.01 -0.68 0.71
CA THR A 424 -21.62 0.43 -0.04
C THR A 424 -20.97 0.60 -1.42
N SER A 425 -19.88 -0.12 -1.71
CA SER A 425 -19.18 -0.03 -2.99
C SER A 425 -19.88 -0.78 -4.12
N ASN A 426 -20.83 -1.67 -3.81
CA ASN A 426 -21.62 -2.32 -4.85
C ASN A 426 -22.80 -1.43 -5.29
N PRO A 427 -22.73 -0.79 -6.46
CA PRO A 427 -23.77 0.11 -6.96
C PRO A 427 -25.09 -0.60 -7.26
N LYS A 428 -25.09 -1.93 -7.35
CA LYS A 428 -26.29 -2.75 -7.61
C LYS A 428 -27.02 -3.14 -6.33
N ARG A 429 -26.46 -2.81 -5.16
CA ARG A 429 -27.10 -3.08 -3.87
C ARG A 429 -28.47 -2.40 -3.78
N GLY A 430 -29.46 -3.12 -3.30
CA GLY A 430 -30.85 -2.61 -3.20
C GLY A 430 -31.64 -2.63 -4.50
N THR A 431 -31.08 -3.15 -5.58
CA THR A 431 -31.76 -3.36 -6.85
C THR A 431 -32.11 -4.86 -7.06
N ASP A 432 -32.86 -5.17 -8.11
CA ASP A 432 -33.10 -6.54 -8.56
C ASP A 432 -31.81 -7.30 -8.94
N LYS A 433 -30.74 -6.56 -9.23
CA LYS A 433 -29.40 -7.07 -9.55
C LYS A 433 -28.45 -7.12 -8.32
N ALA A 434 -28.97 -7.03 -7.12
CA ALA A 434 -28.17 -7.04 -5.90
C ALA A 434 -27.35 -8.33 -5.69
N HIS A 435 -27.63 -9.38 -6.45
CA HIS A 435 -26.87 -10.64 -6.47
C HIS A 435 -25.67 -10.63 -7.44
N GLU A 436 -25.49 -9.57 -8.22
CA GLU A 436 -24.41 -9.38 -9.17
C GLU A 436 -23.27 -8.55 -8.59
N LEU A 437 -22.04 -8.78 -9.11
CA LEU A 437 -20.90 -7.89 -8.85
C LEU A 437 -21.06 -6.56 -9.60
N ALA A 438 -20.24 -5.59 -9.27
CA ALA A 438 -20.21 -4.28 -9.91
C ALA A 438 -19.65 -4.31 -11.36
N THR A 439 -19.15 -5.44 -11.83
CA THR A 439 -18.67 -5.65 -13.19
C THR A 439 -19.79 -5.53 -14.23
N ASP A 440 -19.46 -5.29 -15.48
CA ASP A 440 -20.44 -5.16 -16.56
C ASP A 440 -21.30 -6.42 -16.74
N THR A 441 -20.69 -7.59 -16.62
CA THR A 441 -21.39 -8.88 -16.73
C THR A 441 -22.10 -9.31 -15.44
N GLY A 442 -21.83 -8.62 -14.33
CA GLY A 442 -22.29 -9.04 -12.99
C GLY A 442 -21.51 -10.23 -12.41
N LEU A 443 -20.53 -10.76 -13.13
CA LEU A 443 -19.74 -11.94 -12.81
C LEU A 443 -18.26 -11.60 -12.57
N ILE A 444 -17.47 -12.58 -12.17
CA ILE A 444 -15.99 -12.44 -12.17
C ILE A 444 -15.50 -12.52 -13.61
N GLU A 445 -14.94 -11.43 -14.10
CA GLU A 445 -14.51 -11.31 -15.50
C GLU A 445 -13.07 -11.78 -15.69
N PHE A 446 -12.87 -12.89 -16.38
CA PHE A 446 -11.57 -13.33 -16.91
C PHE A 446 -11.18 -12.53 -18.16
N VAL A 447 -12.16 -11.97 -18.84
CA VAL A 447 -12.00 -10.97 -19.90
C VAL A 447 -12.82 -9.74 -19.48
N SER A 448 -12.14 -8.67 -19.11
CA SER A 448 -12.80 -7.46 -18.58
C SER A 448 -13.52 -6.69 -19.67
N GLN A 449 -14.83 -6.52 -19.51
CA GLN A 449 -15.65 -5.77 -20.47
C GLN A 449 -15.39 -4.25 -20.37
N SER A 450 -15.09 -3.74 -19.19
CA SER A 450 -14.70 -2.32 -19.03
C SER A 450 -13.39 -2.02 -19.77
N LEU A 451 -12.37 -2.89 -19.66
CA LEU A 451 -11.12 -2.72 -20.41
C LEU A 451 -11.34 -2.87 -21.93
N MET A 452 -12.18 -3.80 -22.36
CA MET A 452 -12.56 -3.93 -23.78
C MET A 452 -13.19 -2.65 -24.32
N ARG A 453 -13.99 -1.97 -23.53
CA ARG A 453 -14.68 -0.74 -23.92
C ARG A 453 -13.76 0.48 -23.94
N HIS A 454 -12.88 0.60 -22.95
CA HIS A 454 -12.13 1.84 -22.73
C HIS A 454 -10.69 1.79 -23.26
N THR A 455 -10.02 0.65 -23.12
CA THR A 455 -8.60 0.49 -23.48
C THR A 455 -8.32 -0.90 -24.05
N PRO A 456 -8.98 -1.29 -25.17
CA PRO A 456 -8.87 -2.64 -25.73
C PRO A 456 -7.44 -3.02 -26.13
N ASP A 457 -6.65 -2.04 -26.55
CA ASP A 457 -5.27 -2.21 -27.03
C ASP A 457 -4.21 -1.96 -25.93
N ASP A 458 -4.61 -1.93 -24.66
CA ASP A 458 -3.66 -1.76 -23.56
C ASP A 458 -2.87 -3.06 -23.33
N ASP A 459 -1.61 -3.07 -23.76
CA ASP A 459 -0.70 -4.21 -23.64
C ASP A 459 -0.10 -4.37 -22.23
N GLU A 460 -0.19 -3.33 -21.38
CA GLU A 460 0.27 -3.35 -19.98
C GLU A 460 -0.87 -3.67 -18.98
N ARG A 461 -2.13 -3.56 -19.41
CA ARG A 461 -3.34 -3.94 -18.68
C ARG A 461 -4.40 -4.43 -19.67
N ALA A 462 -4.13 -5.53 -20.33
CA ALA A 462 -5.00 -6.07 -21.35
C ALA A 462 -6.37 -6.50 -20.79
N PRO A 463 -7.45 -6.49 -21.61
CA PRO A 463 -8.75 -7.03 -21.22
C PRO A 463 -8.67 -8.43 -20.63
N MET A 464 -7.92 -9.32 -21.25
CA MET A 464 -7.55 -10.64 -20.70
C MET A 464 -6.14 -10.57 -20.11
N PRO A 465 -5.96 -10.83 -18.79
CA PRO A 465 -4.65 -10.72 -18.17
C PRO A 465 -3.70 -11.80 -18.64
N LYS A 466 -2.42 -11.40 -18.76
CA LYS A 466 -1.31 -12.25 -19.19
C LYS A 466 -0.12 -12.06 -18.26
N TYR A 467 0.85 -12.95 -18.35
CA TYR A 467 2.15 -12.67 -17.76
C TYR A 467 2.89 -11.64 -18.63
N ILE A 468 3.32 -10.56 -18.01
CA ILE A 468 4.12 -9.51 -18.65
C ILE A 468 5.43 -9.40 -17.83
N PRO A 469 6.60 -9.59 -18.47
CA PRO A 469 7.89 -9.39 -17.81
C PRO A 469 8.04 -7.97 -17.28
N SER A 470 8.60 -7.83 -16.06
CA SER A 470 8.86 -6.51 -15.49
C SER A 470 9.89 -5.74 -16.32
N TRP A 471 9.71 -4.42 -16.46
CA TRP A 471 10.71 -3.55 -17.11
C TRP A 471 12.08 -3.54 -16.42
N GLU A 472 12.11 -3.75 -15.10
CA GLU A 472 13.30 -4.04 -14.31
C GLU A 472 13.10 -5.39 -13.61
N GLY A 473 13.55 -6.43 -14.25
CA GLY A 473 13.45 -7.81 -13.78
C GLY A 473 14.48 -8.70 -14.49
N PRO A 474 14.55 -9.99 -14.14
CA PRO A 474 15.54 -10.91 -14.68
C PRO A 474 15.52 -11.08 -16.20
N GLU A 475 14.38 -10.78 -16.84
CA GLU A 475 14.20 -10.88 -18.29
C GLU A 475 14.53 -9.56 -19.02
N SER A 476 14.83 -8.48 -18.28
CA SER A 476 15.20 -7.19 -18.88
C SER A 476 16.68 -7.13 -19.26
N GLU A 477 17.01 -6.36 -20.29
CA GLU A 477 18.42 -6.10 -20.68
C GLU A 477 19.23 -5.45 -19.54
N LEU A 478 18.55 -4.66 -18.69
CA LEU A 478 19.15 -3.98 -17.56
C LEU A 478 19.71 -4.97 -16.51
N PHE A 479 19.16 -6.19 -16.45
CA PHE A 479 19.63 -7.23 -15.54
C PHE A 479 21.10 -7.66 -15.80
N LYS A 480 21.58 -7.50 -17.01
CA LYS A 480 22.99 -7.76 -17.33
C LYS A 480 23.95 -6.80 -16.62
N LYS A 481 23.48 -5.56 -16.36
CA LYS A 481 24.24 -4.52 -15.68
C LYS A 481 24.00 -4.51 -14.16
N TYR A 482 22.78 -4.79 -13.75
CA TYR A 482 22.31 -4.76 -12.37
C TYR A 482 21.61 -6.08 -12.01
N PRO A 483 22.36 -7.12 -11.61
CA PRO A 483 21.83 -8.48 -11.50
C PRO A 483 21.09 -8.77 -10.20
N LEU A 484 20.91 -7.79 -9.33
CA LEU A 484 20.20 -7.96 -8.06
C LEU A 484 18.85 -7.25 -8.10
N GLN A 485 17.80 -7.97 -7.71
CA GLN A 485 16.48 -7.36 -7.51
C GLN A 485 16.42 -6.72 -6.13
N PHE A 486 16.10 -5.45 -6.07
CA PHE A 486 16.00 -4.72 -4.82
C PHE A 486 14.54 -4.62 -4.34
N MET A 487 14.32 -4.95 -3.08
CA MET A 487 13.04 -4.85 -2.41
C MET A 487 13.09 -3.85 -1.28
N SER A 488 12.15 -2.92 -1.27
CA SER A 488 12.02 -1.89 -0.24
C SER A 488 10.57 -1.79 0.28
N PRO A 489 10.09 -2.81 1.02
CA PRO A 489 8.75 -2.78 1.60
C PRO A 489 8.66 -1.77 2.73
N HIS A 490 7.42 -1.47 3.15
CA HIS A 490 7.17 -0.62 4.31
C HIS A 490 7.94 -1.06 5.55
N PRO A 491 8.48 -0.11 6.32
CA PRO A 491 9.29 -0.40 7.48
C PRO A 491 8.49 -1.08 8.58
N ARG A 492 9.18 -1.94 9.31
CA ARG A 492 8.63 -2.66 10.45
C ARG A 492 8.55 -1.81 11.71
N PHE A 493 9.52 -0.93 11.90
CA PHE A 493 9.78 -0.24 13.15
C PHE A 493 9.57 1.27 13.08
N SER A 494 8.98 1.78 12.03
CA SER A 494 8.64 3.20 11.94
C SER A 494 7.18 3.38 11.57
N PHE A 495 6.66 4.56 11.83
CA PHE A 495 5.33 4.93 11.36
C PHE A 495 5.41 5.23 9.86
N HIS A 496 4.94 4.29 9.06
CA HIS A 496 5.11 4.32 7.60
C HIS A 496 6.60 4.43 7.24
N THR A 497 6.97 5.46 6.57
CA THR A 497 8.32 5.80 6.17
C THR A 497 8.84 7.03 6.91
N HIS A 498 8.12 7.43 7.96
CA HIS A 498 8.45 8.62 8.76
C HIS A 498 9.05 8.22 10.10
N HIS A 499 9.78 9.12 10.71
CA HIS A 499 10.10 9.18 12.13
C HIS A 499 11.07 8.14 12.69
N ASP A 500 11.52 7.13 11.93
CA ASP A 500 12.41 6.09 12.47
C ASP A 500 13.74 6.66 13.00
N THR A 501 14.30 7.64 12.32
CA THR A 501 15.58 8.26 12.72
C THR A 501 15.45 9.40 13.70
N ARG A 502 14.22 9.84 13.98
CA ARG A 502 13.92 10.94 14.90
C ARG A 502 13.46 10.43 16.26
N VAL A 503 13.17 9.14 16.35
CA VAL A 503 12.79 8.48 17.59
C VAL A 503 13.95 7.63 18.08
N PRO A 504 14.70 8.04 19.13
CA PRO A 504 15.89 7.31 19.60
C PRO A 504 15.60 5.84 19.90
N TRP A 505 14.48 5.53 20.53
CA TRP A 505 14.08 4.16 20.87
C TRP A 505 13.94 3.25 19.65
N LEU A 506 13.43 3.76 18.52
CA LEU A 506 13.34 2.98 17.29
C LEU A 506 14.71 2.70 16.71
N SER A 507 15.65 3.64 16.85
CA SER A 507 17.03 3.50 16.39
C SER A 507 17.83 2.47 17.21
N GLU A 508 17.40 2.17 18.43
CA GLU A 508 18.01 1.17 19.32
C GLU A 508 17.51 -0.26 19.05
N ILE A 509 16.46 -0.44 18.26
CA ILE A 509 15.92 -1.77 17.95
C ILE A 509 16.94 -2.57 17.15
N PRO A 510 17.35 -3.77 17.60
CA PRO A 510 18.27 -4.62 16.86
C PRO A 510 17.75 -4.95 15.45
N GLU A 511 18.65 -5.04 14.49
CA GLU A 511 18.35 -5.35 13.08
C GLU A 511 17.49 -4.29 12.36
N HIS A 512 17.38 -3.09 12.92
CA HIS A 512 16.79 -1.96 12.24
C HIS A 512 17.85 -1.04 11.65
N ARG A 513 18.72 -0.52 12.52
CA ARG A 513 19.90 0.27 12.16
C ARG A 513 21.11 -0.18 12.98
N VAL A 514 22.30 0.14 12.49
CA VAL A 514 23.55 -0.23 13.16
C VAL A 514 24.55 0.92 13.12
N TRP A 515 25.24 1.15 14.23
CA TRP A 515 26.32 2.15 14.32
C TRP A 515 27.62 1.58 13.77
N ILE A 516 28.17 2.24 12.75
CA ILE A 516 29.48 1.93 12.16
C ILE A 516 30.21 3.26 11.95
N ASP A 517 31.42 3.39 12.49
CA ASP A 517 32.28 4.57 12.35
C ASP A 517 31.57 5.91 12.65
N GLY A 518 30.78 5.92 13.71
CA GLY A 518 30.08 7.12 14.18
C GLY A 518 28.80 7.49 13.40
N TYR A 519 28.35 6.65 12.45
CA TYR A 519 27.11 6.86 11.73
C TYR A 519 26.13 5.69 11.90
N ASN A 520 24.83 5.99 11.99
CA ASN A 520 23.78 5.00 12.19
C ASN A 520 23.17 4.58 10.86
N TYR A 521 23.72 3.55 10.24
CA TYR A 521 23.29 3.04 8.93
C TYR A 521 22.05 2.16 9.03
N GLN A 522 21.18 2.30 8.06
CA GLN A 522 20.11 1.33 7.82
C GLN A 522 20.71 0.02 7.31
N ILE A 523 20.12 -1.13 7.68
CA ILE A 523 20.60 -2.42 7.22
C ILE A 523 20.06 -2.78 5.84
N CYS A 524 20.88 -3.50 5.06
CA CYS A 524 20.46 -4.20 3.85
C CYS A 524 20.72 -5.70 4.01
N ARG A 525 19.69 -6.52 3.85
CA ARG A 525 19.78 -7.98 3.94
C ARG A 525 20.26 -8.54 2.63
N ILE A 526 21.26 -9.41 2.71
CA ILE A 526 21.97 -9.96 1.56
C ILE A 526 22.16 -11.45 1.79
N HIS A 527 21.91 -12.26 0.74
CA HIS A 527 22.18 -13.69 0.83
C HIS A 527 23.71 -13.96 0.87
N PRO A 528 24.22 -14.96 1.64
CA PRO A 528 25.65 -15.27 1.73
C PRO A 528 26.35 -15.43 0.38
N LYS A 529 25.71 -16.11 -0.58
CA LYS A 529 26.28 -16.28 -1.94
C LYS A 529 26.50 -14.96 -2.68
N ASP A 530 25.58 -14.01 -2.53
CA ASP A 530 25.67 -12.70 -3.19
C ASP A 530 26.71 -11.81 -2.51
N ALA A 531 26.85 -11.92 -1.20
CA ALA A 531 27.87 -11.23 -0.41
C ALA A 531 29.27 -11.76 -0.70
N GLU A 532 29.45 -13.10 -0.71
CA GLU A 532 30.72 -13.76 -1.00
C GLU A 532 31.23 -13.41 -2.40
N ALA A 533 30.37 -13.46 -3.41
CA ALA A 533 30.69 -13.11 -4.79
C ALA A 533 31.23 -11.66 -4.95
N ARG A 534 31.03 -10.80 -3.96
CA ARG A 534 31.42 -9.37 -3.95
C ARG A 534 32.42 -9.02 -2.84
N GLY A 535 32.90 -10.03 -2.10
CA GLY A 535 33.85 -9.84 -0.99
C GLY A 535 33.26 -9.06 0.19
N ILE A 536 31.92 -9.05 0.33
CA ILE A 536 31.18 -8.34 1.38
C ILE A 536 31.01 -9.25 2.60
N LYS A 537 31.26 -8.70 3.78
CA LYS A 537 31.05 -9.36 5.07
C LYS A 537 29.90 -8.72 5.83
N HIS A 538 29.31 -9.49 6.75
CA HIS A 538 28.34 -8.95 7.68
C HIS A 538 28.94 -7.76 8.45
N GLY A 539 28.22 -6.64 8.49
CA GLY A 539 28.65 -5.40 9.14
C GLY A 539 29.48 -4.46 8.27
N ASP A 540 29.89 -4.84 7.06
CA ASP A 540 30.53 -3.89 6.14
C ASP A 540 29.53 -2.78 5.74
N VAL A 541 30.06 -1.57 5.53
CA VAL A 541 29.29 -0.54 4.81
C VAL A 541 29.33 -0.86 3.33
N ILE A 542 28.19 -0.91 2.69
CA ILE A 542 28.03 -1.21 1.27
C ILE A 542 27.33 -0.08 0.54
N LYS A 543 27.63 0.05 -0.75
CA LYS A 543 26.95 0.92 -1.69
C LYS A 543 26.07 0.09 -2.61
N LEU A 544 24.73 0.26 -2.51
CA LEU A 544 23.79 -0.18 -3.53
C LEU A 544 23.61 0.95 -4.54
N TYR A 545 23.62 0.60 -5.84
CA TYR A 545 23.54 1.60 -6.89
C TYR A 545 22.90 1.08 -8.17
N ASN A 546 22.39 2.00 -8.95
CA ASN A 546 21.97 1.84 -10.34
C ASN A 546 22.17 3.18 -11.10
N ASP A 547 21.62 3.32 -12.31
CA ASP A 547 21.79 4.54 -13.11
C ASP A 547 21.11 5.77 -12.48
N ARG A 548 20.19 5.59 -11.52
CA ARG A 548 19.48 6.69 -10.87
C ARG A 548 20.24 7.28 -9.68
N ALA A 549 20.81 6.43 -8.84
CA ALA A 549 21.44 6.88 -7.61
C ALA A 549 22.32 5.81 -6.95
N ALA A 550 22.93 6.18 -5.83
CA ALA A 550 23.62 5.29 -4.91
C ALA A 550 23.18 5.54 -3.47
N VAL A 551 23.01 4.46 -2.70
CA VAL A 551 22.62 4.50 -1.29
C VAL A 551 23.52 3.60 -0.46
N LEU A 552 23.96 4.08 0.70
CA LEU A 552 24.83 3.34 1.62
C LEU A 552 24.00 2.64 2.69
N PHE A 553 24.36 1.39 2.97
CA PHE A 553 23.73 0.55 3.98
C PHE A 553 24.79 -0.22 4.77
N ALA A 554 24.38 -0.73 5.94
CA ALA A 554 25.14 -1.78 6.62
C ALA A 554 24.73 -3.16 6.09
N ALA A 555 25.66 -3.98 5.69
CA ALA A 555 25.43 -5.32 5.19
C ALA A 555 24.94 -6.25 6.31
N TYR A 556 23.74 -6.82 6.14
CA TYR A 556 23.20 -7.87 7.01
C TYR A 556 23.15 -9.19 6.23
N VAL A 557 24.19 -10.01 6.33
CA VAL A 557 24.30 -11.27 5.61
C VAL A 557 23.43 -12.33 6.29
N THR A 558 22.49 -12.94 5.55
CA THR A 558 21.52 -13.89 6.10
C THR A 558 20.98 -14.85 5.02
N GLU A 559 20.74 -16.11 5.39
CA GLU A 559 20.10 -17.12 4.54
C GLU A 559 18.55 -16.94 4.45
N ARG A 560 18.00 -15.99 5.18
CA ARG A 560 16.55 -15.72 5.18
C ARG A 560 16.05 -14.98 3.94
N ILE A 561 16.93 -14.64 3.01
CA ILE A 561 16.60 -14.01 1.75
C ILE A 561 17.02 -14.89 0.57
N ARG A 562 16.25 -14.84 -0.51
CA ARG A 562 16.59 -15.57 -1.73
C ARG A 562 17.89 -15.04 -2.37
N PRO A 563 18.78 -15.89 -2.90
CA PRO A 563 19.90 -15.44 -3.74
C PRO A 563 19.42 -14.59 -4.94
N GLY A 564 20.17 -13.54 -5.26
CA GLY A 564 19.83 -12.58 -6.32
C GLY A 564 18.81 -11.52 -5.90
N VAL A 565 18.42 -11.49 -4.62
CA VAL A 565 17.54 -10.47 -4.06
C VAL A 565 18.23 -9.79 -2.88
N VAL A 566 18.13 -8.47 -2.82
CA VAL A 566 18.57 -7.67 -1.68
C VAL A 566 17.38 -6.91 -1.10
N HIS A 567 17.35 -6.74 0.21
CA HIS A 567 16.19 -6.21 0.91
C HIS A 567 16.62 -5.18 1.96
N SER A 568 16.02 -4.00 1.88
CA SER A 568 16.01 -3.03 2.97
C SER A 568 14.61 -2.50 3.15
N TYR A 569 14.25 -2.11 4.38
CA TYR A 569 12.99 -1.42 4.55
C TYR A 569 13.03 -0.03 3.91
N GLU A 570 11.89 0.45 3.48
CA GLU A 570 11.73 1.80 2.94
C GLU A 570 12.17 2.83 4.00
N GLY A 571 13.44 3.22 3.94
CA GLY A 571 14.09 4.09 4.91
C GLY A 571 13.86 5.56 4.61
N ALA A 572 12.64 5.92 4.32
CA ALA A 572 12.29 7.26 3.87
C ALA A 572 12.41 8.34 4.93
N SER A 573 12.62 7.97 6.18
CA SER A 573 12.72 8.95 7.26
C SER A 573 14.02 9.77 7.25
N ARG A 574 15.00 9.38 6.43
CA ARG A 574 16.26 10.11 6.35
C ARG A 574 16.82 10.13 4.94
N TYR A 575 16.76 11.29 4.32
CA TYR A 575 17.56 11.65 3.15
C TYR A 575 18.78 12.43 3.64
N ASP A 576 19.97 11.85 3.51
CA ASP A 576 21.22 12.40 4.02
C ASP A 576 22.36 12.19 3.01
N PRO A 577 22.38 12.94 1.89
CA PRO A 577 23.43 12.85 0.90
C PRO A 577 24.77 13.31 1.50
N ILE A 578 25.86 12.66 1.09
CA ILE A 578 27.22 13.02 1.54
C ILE A 578 27.51 14.49 1.19
N GLU A 579 27.22 14.88 -0.05
CA GLU A 579 27.30 16.27 -0.50
C GLU A 579 25.89 16.89 -0.42
N LYS A 580 25.69 17.76 0.56
CA LYS A 580 24.41 18.42 0.76
C LYS A 580 23.98 19.23 -0.47
N GLY A 581 22.71 19.10 -0.86
CA GLY A 581 22.15 19.79 -2.02
C GLY A 581 22.50 19.18 -3.39
N ASN A 582 23.36 18.18 -3.46
CA ASN A 582 23.66 17.46 -4.69
C ASN A 582 22.74 16.24 -4.84
N PRO A 583 21.76 16.23 -5.76
CA PRO A 583 20.84 15.12 -5.95
C PRO A 583 21.50 13.84 -6.49
N ASN A 584 22.73 13.93 -6.97
CA ASN A 584 23.51 12.80 -7.49
C ASN A 584 24.50 12.24 -6.47
N SER A 585 24.63 12.86 -5.30
CA SER A 585 25.53 12.38 -4.25
C SER A 585 25.03 11.06 -3.66
N PRO A 586 25.91 10.12 -3.30
CA PRO A 586 25.51 8.95 -2.53
C PRO A 586 24.79 9.35 -1.24
N ASP A 587 23.68 8.69 -0.96
CA ASP A 587 22.91 8.88 0.27
C ASP A 587 23.36 7.89 1.35
N ARG A 588 23.67 8.36 2.55
CA ARG A 588 24.03 7.52 3.70
C ARG A 588 22.86 7.31 4.66
N GLY A 589 21.75 8.03 4.46
CA GLY A 589 20.55 7.96 5.30
C GLY A 589 19.75 6.67 5.14
N GLY A 590 19.94 5.96 4.02
CA GLY A 590 19.19 4.75 3.68
C GLY A 590 17.90 5.05 2.90
N CYS A 591 17.86 6.15 2.15
CA CYS A 591 16.71 6.52 1.33
C CYS A 591 16.57 5.60 0.12
N THR A 592 15.88 4.47 0.29
CA THR A 592 15.71 3.42 -0.74
C THR A 592 15.04 3.91 -2.01
N ASN A 593 14.15 4.89 -1.91
CA ASN A 593 13.43 5.41 -3.06
C ASN A 593 14.27 6.26 -4.02
N LEU A 594 15.52 6.55 -3.70
CA LEU A 594 16.49 7.04 -4.66
C LEU A 594 16.79 6.01 -5.76
N LEU A 595 16.74 4.72 -5.41
CA LEU A 595 17.03 3.61 -6.33
C LEU A 595 15.82 3.19 -7.16
N SER A 596 14.61 3.44 -6.67
CA SER A 596 13.38 2.96 -7.30
C SER A 596 12.93 3.84 -8.49
N PRO A 597 12.31 3.23 -9.53
CA PRO A 597 11.90 3.97 -10.72
C PRO A 597 10.71 4.90 -10.46
N GLY A 598 10.77 6.12 -11.00
CA GLY A 598 9.73 7.13 -10.92
C GLY A 598 8.60 6.99 -11.94
N ARG A 599 8.34 5.78 -12.44
CA ARG A 599 7.23 5.53 -13.38
C ARG A 599 6.05 4.85 -12.71
N MET A 600 4.87 5.04 -13.29
CA MET A 600 3.66 4.33 -12.86
C MET A 600 3.79 2.81 -13.11
N MET A 601 3.05 2.00 -12.35
CA MET A 601 3.13 0.53 -12.46
C MET A 601 2.70 -0.01 -13.83
N SER A 602 1.89 0.73 -14.56
CA SER A 602 1.65 0.57 -15.98
C SER A 602 1.24 1.92 -16.58
N LYS A 603 1.25 2.04 -17.92
CA LYS A 603 0.96 3.32 -18.62
C LYS A 603 -0.40 3.93 -18.28
N ASN A 604 -1.38 3.10 -17.92
CA ASN A 604 -2.75 3.51 -17.60
C ASN A 604 -3.17 3.18 -16.16
N VAL A 605 -2.23 2.93 -15.26
CA VAL A 605 -2.51 2.64 -13.85
C VAL A 605 -1.58 3.47 -12.95
N PRO A 606 -2.11 4.50 -12.28
CA PRO A 606 -1.30 5.40 -11.48
C PRO A 606 -0.94 4.77 -10.12
N GLY A 607 -0.12 3.74 -10.13
CA GLY A 607 0.43 3.07 -8.96
C GLY A 607 1.96 3.15 -8.94
N MET A 608 2.56 3.06 -7.77
CA MET A 608 4.02 2.96 -7.62
C MET A 608 4.48 1.53 -7.73
N ALA A 609 5.65 1.32 -8.34
CA ALA A 609 6.29 0.00 -8.47
C ALA A 609 7.74 0.00 -7.93
N PRO A 610 7.97 0.38 -6.66
CA PRO A 610 9.32 0.52 -6.10
C PRO A 610 10.11 -0.80 -6.08
N ASN A 611 9.44 -1.93 -6.04
CA ASN A 611 10.07 -3.25 -6.00
C ASN A 611 10.39 -3.83 -7.40
N SER A 612 10.03 -3.15 -8.48
CA SER A 612 10.58 -3.40 -9.82
C SER A 612 11.82 -2.55 -10.01
N CYS A 613 12.87 -2.92 -9.30
CA CYS A 613 14.10 -2.16 -9.18
C CYS A 613 15.31 -3.11 -9.24
N LEU A 614 16.21 -2.84 -10.16
CA LEU A 614 17.47 -3.56 -10.30
C LEU A 614 18.62 -2.71 -9.77
N VAL A 615 19.56 -3.36 -9.09
CA VAL A 615 20.74 -2.73 -8.50
C VAL A 615 21.97 -3.63 -8.62
N GLU A 616 23.14 -3.03 -8.46
CA GLU A 616 24.36 -3.71 -8.11
C GLU A 616 24.85 -3.21 -6.74
N MET A 617 25.74 -3.95 -6.10
CA MET A 617 26.34 -3.56 -4.83
C MET A 617 27.84 -3.80 -4.79
N CYS A 618 28.53 -2.97 -4.04
CA CYS A 618 29.94 -3.17 -3.72
C CYS A 618 30.23 -2.71 -2.28
N LYS A 619 31.37 -3.11 -1.75
CA LYS A 619 31.87 -2.57 -0.49
C LYS A 619 32.15 -1.07 -0.66
N TRP A 620 31.79 -0.28 0.35
CA TRP A 620 32.09 1.16 0.36
C TRP A 620 33.50 1.38 0.92
N GLU A 621 34.33 2.09 0.19
CA GLU A 621 35.70 2.37 0.56
C GLU A 621 35.96 3.84 0.95
N GLY A 622 34.87 4.65 1.01
CA GLY A 622 34.97 6.08 1.35
C GLY A 622 34.89 7.01 0.14
#